data_9fe512e36a94c44f957d0dfa59baf424
#
_entry.id   9fe512e36a94c44f957d0dfa59baf424
#
_cell.length_a   1.000
_cell.length_b   1.000
_cell.length_c   1.000
_cell.angle_alpha   90.00
_cell.angle_beta   90.00
_cell.angle_gamma   90.00
#
_symmetry.space_group_name_H-M   'P 1'
#
loop_
_entity.id
_entity.type
_entity.pdbx_description
1 polymer ?
#
loop_
_entity_poly.entity_id
_entity_poly.type
_entity_poly.pdbx_seq_one_letter_code
_entity_poly.pdbx_strand_id
1 'polypeptide(L)'
;KRPASDILSVTMPGFGTTDRTHDNAVTMCRLLGVELREIPISECCLRHFADIGHDPAERTTTYENVQARERTQILMDLANKTGGLVVGTGDLSEIALGWSTYNGDHMSMYAVNCSIPKTLIRCLIEHIAEESSPELAATLTDINNTPVSPELLPPSDDGTIEQKTEDVLGPYDLHDFFLFHFIKYGAEPDKILHLAEHAFRGEFQPDFIRRCLGIFIRRFFRQQFKRSCMPDGPKVGTISLSPRGD
;
A
#
# COMPACT_ATOMS: atom_id res chain seq x y z
N LYS A 1 22.75 -12.98 8.91
CA LYS A 1 21.53 -13.03 8.08
C LYS A 1 20.68 -14.21 8.57
N ARG A 2 19.37 -14.02 8.70
CA ARG A 2 18.44 -15.12 8.92
C ARG A 2 18.14 -15.81 7.59
N PRO A 3 17.87 -17.13 7.57
CA PRO A 3 17.50 -17.83 6.35
C PRO A 3 16.10 -17.40 5.86
N ALA A 4 15.83 -17.58 4.58
CA ALA A 4 14.52 -17.29 3.98
C ALA A 4 13.40 -18.16 4.62
N SER A 5 13.74 -19.35 5.12
CA SER A 5 12.82 -20.22 5.87
C SER A 5 12.28 -19.63 7.18
N ASP A 6 12.87 -18.56 7.69
CA ASP A 6 12.33 -17.82 8.85
C ASP A 6 11.19 -16.85 8.46
N ILE A 7 10.93 -16.71 7.15
CA ILE A 7 9.88 -15.82 6.61
C ILE A 7 8.69 -16.69 6.20
N LEU A 8 7.55 -16.44 6.81
CA LEU A 8 6.26 -16.97 6.41
C LEU A 8 5.51 -15.88 5.63
N SER A 9 5.34 -16.08 4.33
CA SER A 9 4.47 -15.26 3.49
C SER A 9 3.06 -15.82 3.50
N VAL A 10 2.07 -14.96 3.50
CA VAL A 10 0.66 -15.35 3.50
C VAL A 10 -0.06 -14.62 2.37
N THR A 11 -0.59 -15.37 1.41
CA THR A 11 -1.53 -14.82 0.42
C THR A 11 -2.96 -15.11 0.85
N MET A 12 -3.80 -14.10 0.79
CA MET A 12 -5.18 -14.17 1.27
C MET A 12 -6.14 -13.68 0.19
N PRO A 13 -6.43 -14.53 -0.82
CA PRO A 13 -7.35 -14.18 -1.89
C PRO A 13 -8.71 -13.76 -1.34
N GLY A 14 -9.19 -12.59 -1.77
CA GLY A 14 -10.50 -12.05 -1.49
C GLY A 14 -11.28 -11.83 -2.79
N PHE A 15 -12.28 -10.96 -2.75
CA PHE A 15 -13.15 -10.73 -3.90
C PHE A 15 -12.50 -9.92 -5.03
N GLY A 16 -11.45 -9.14 -4.72
CA GLY A 16 -10.76 -8.28 -5.69
C GLY A 16 -9.39 -8.82 -6.15
N THR A 17 -8.98 -9.98 -5.68
CA THR A 17 -7.68 -10.56 -6.06
C THR A 17 -7.75 -11.07 -7.49
N THR A 18 -6.84 -10.60 -8.36
CA THR A 18 -6.73 -11.06 -9.74
C THR A 18 -5.78 -12.25 -9.85
N ASP A 19 -5.95 -13.10 -10.87
CA ASP A 19 -5.05 -14.22 -11.15
C ASP A 19 -3.60 -13.73 -11.32
N ARG A 20 -3.39 -12.61 -12.01
CA ARG A 20 -2.06 -12.00 -12.21
C ARG A 20 -1.37 -11.65 -10.89
N THR A 21 -2.07 -11.01 -9.97
CA THR A 21 -1.50 -10.64 -8.67
C THR A 21 -1.21 -11.87 -7.82
N HIS A 22 -2.11 -12.86 -7.84
CA HIS A 22 -1.92 -14.13 -7.16
C HIS A 22 -0.70 -14.87 -7.70
N ASP A 23 -0.60 -15.05 -9.02
CA ASP A 23 0.49 -15.79 -9.67
C ASP A 23 1.85 -15.12 -9.45
N ASN A 24 1.90 -13.79 -9.47
CA ASN A 24 3.10 -13.03 -9.15
C ASN A 24 3.55 -13.26 -7.70
N ALA A 25 2.63 -13.25 -6.74
CA ALA A 25 2.94 -13.49 -5.33
C ALA A 25 3.49 -14.92 -5.13
N VAL A 26 2.84 -15.93 -5.71
CA VAL A 26 3.27 -17.34 -5.64
C VAL A 26 4.66 -17.52 -6.28
N THR A 27 4.85 -16.97 -7.48
CA THR A 27 6.13 -17.07 -8.21
C THR A 27 7.25 -16.39 -7.45
N MET A 28 7.03 -15.17 -6.94
CA MET A 28 8.01 -14.44 -6.16
C MET A 28 8.43 -15.21 -4.89
N CYS A 29 7.47 -15.74 -4.13
CA CYS A 29 7.76 -16.51 -2.93
C CYS A 29 8.58 -17.77 -3.24
N ARG A 30 8.24 -18.51 -4.30
CA ARG A 30 8.99 -19.68 -4.77
C ARG A 30 10.43 -19.31 -5.14
N LEU A 31 10.63 -18.22 -5.90
CA LEU A 31 11.95 -17.77 -6.34
C LEU A 31 12.83 -17.25 -5.20
N LEU A 32 12.22 -16.65 -4.18
CA LEU A 32 12.91 -16.19 -2.98
C LEU A 32 13.15 -17.31 -1.95
N GLY A 33 12.55 -18.48 -2.14
CA GLY A 33 12.68 -19.62 -1.23
C GLY A 33 12.04 -19.40 0.13
N VAL A 34 10.96 -18.59 0.19
CA VAL A 34 10.19 -18.34 1.42
C VAL A 34 8.98 -19.27 1.49
N GLU A 35 8.56 -19.63 2.72
CA GLU A 35 7.32 -20.39 2.92
C GLU A 35 6.12 -19.53 2.51
N LEU A 36 5.20 -20.10 1.74
CA LEU A 36 3.94 -19.45 1.36
C LEU A 36 2.76 -20.26 1.90
N ARG A 37 1.84 -19.55 2.58
CA ARG A 37 0.50 -20.07 2.91
C ARG A 37 -0.56 -19.32 2.14
N GLU A 38 -1.51 -20.06 1.61
CA GLU A 38 -2.71 -19.49 0.99
C GLU A 38 -3.91 -19.70 1.91
N ILE A 39 -4.59 -18.59 2.24
CA ILE A 39 -5.75 -18.58 3.12
C ILE A 39 -6.84 -17.72 2.48
N PRO A 40 -7.77 -18.31 1.71
CA PRO A 40 -8.89 -17.56 1.13
C PRO A 40 -9.77 -16.95 2.22
N ILE A 41 -10.15 -15.67 2.07
CA ILE A 41 -10.93 -14.94 3.08
C ILE A 41 -12.40 -14.74 2.71
N SER A 42 -12.81 -15.14 1.52
CA SER A 42 -14.15 -14.82 0.99
C SER A 42 -15.27 -15.35 1.87
N GLU A 43 -15.16 -16.59 2.36
CA GLU A 43 -16.22 -17.20 3.22
C GLU A 43 -16.32 -16.48 4.57
N CYS A 44 -15.18 -16.15 5.20
CA CYS A 44 -15.17 -15.40 6.45
C CYS A 44 -15.78 -14.01 6.27
N CYS A 45 -15.47 -13.32 5.17
CA CYS A 45 -16.04 -12.03 4.85
C CYS A 45 -17.55 -12.10 4.61
N LEU A 46 -18.05 -13.12 3.88
CA LEU A 46 -19.49 -13.33 3.68
C LEU A 46 -20.21 -13.59 5.00
N ARG A 47 -19.61 -14.38 5.87
CA ARG A 47 -20.16 -14.61 7.21
C ARG A 47 -20.21 -13.32 8.00
N HIS A 48 -19.15 -12.54 7.99
CA HIS A 48 -19.09 -11.26 8.69
C HIS A 48 -20.11 -10.26 8.14
N PHE A 49 -20.30 -10.19 6.81
CA PHE A 49 -21.36 -9.36 6.21
C PHE A 49 -22.74 -9.75 6.74
N ALA A 50 -23.05 -11.04 6.80
CA ALA A 50 -24.31 -11.51 7.35
C ALA A 50 -24.50 -11.12 8.82
N ASP A 51 -23.45 -11.22 9.64
CA ASP A 51 -23.49 -10.90 11.07
C ASP A 51 -23.75 -9.41 11.34
N ILE A 52 -23.25 -8.50 10.46
CA ILE A 52 -23.48 -7.05 10.57
C ILE A 52 -24.66 -6.55 9.73
N GLY A 53 -25.36 -7.41 8.99
CA GLY A 53 -26.47 -7.06 8.14
C GLY A 53 -26.07 -6.25 6.88
N HIS A 54 -24.87 -6.44 6.37
CA HIS A 54 -24.38 -5.80 5.14
C HIS A 54 -24.70 -6.68 3.92
N ASP A 55 -25.28 -6.08 2.88
CA ASP A 55 -25.52 -6.77 1.61
C ASP A 55 -24.19 -6.89 0.82
N PRO A 56 -23.72 -8.11 0.51
CA PRO A 56 -22.50 -8.29 -0.30
C PRO A 56 -22.57 -7.68 -1.71
N ALA A 57 -23.76 -7.36 -2.22
CA ALA A 57 -23.92 -6.64 -3.48
C ALA A 57 -23.56 -5.15 -3.37
N GLU A 58 -23.60 -4.59 -2.16
CA GLU A 58 -23.22 -3.20 -1.90
C GLU A 58 -21.69 -3.05 -1.80
N ARG A 59 -21.04 -2.57 -2.85
CA ARG A 59 -19.57 -2.36 -2.95
C ARG A 59 -19.13 -1.07 -2.25
N THR A 60 -19.46 -0.93 -0.98
CA THR A 60 -19.17 0.25 -0.15
C THR A 60 -17.81 0.13 0.57
N THR A 61 -17.42 1.19 1.26
CA THR A 61 -16.26 1.17 2.17
C THR A 61 -16.35 0.05 3.23
N THR A 62 -17.57 -0.37 3.63
CA THR A 62 -17.75 -1.50 4.54
C THR A 62 -17.29 -2.80 3.89
N TYR A 63 -17.66 -3.01 2.63
CA TYR A 63 -17.25 -4.18 1.86
C TYR A 63 -15.73 -4.30 1.73
N GLU A 64 -15.06 -3.18 1.46
CA GLU A 64 -13.60 -3.14 1.37
C GLU A 64 -12.93 -3.36 2.74
N ASN A 65 -13.38 -2.63 3.76
CA ASN A 65 -12.77 -2.65 5.08
C ASN A 65 -12.89 -4.00 5.80
N VAL A 66 -13.96 -4.76 5.58
CA VAL A 66 -14.10 -6.11 6.14
C VAL A 66 -12.99 -7.00 5.63
N GLN A 67 -12.72 -7.01 4.33
CA GLN A 67 -11.64 -7.82 3.75
C GLN A 67 -10.26 -7.43 4.28
N ALA A 68 -9.96 -6.12 4.35
CA ALA A 68 -8.68 -5.63 4.85
C ALA A 68 -8.46 -6.01 6.33
N ARG A 69 -9.50 -5.93 7.16
CA ARG A 69 -9.39 -6.31 8.59
C ARG A 69 -9.30 -7.81 8.80
N GLU A 70 -9.99 -8.61 8.00
CA GLU A 70 -9.89 -10.07 8.04
C GLU A 70 -8.45 -10.53 7.77
N ARG A 71 -7.81 -9.97 6.75
CA ARG A 71 -6.38 -10.23 6.48
C ARG A 71 -5.50 -9.88 7.66
N THR A 72 -5.72 -8.74 8.29
CA THR A 72 -4.94 -8.29 9.45
C THR A 72 -5.14 -9.23 10.64
N GLN A 73 -6.37 -9.62 10.94
CA GLN A 73 -6.66 -10.56 12.03
C GLN A 73 -5.93 -11.88 11.84
N ILE A 74 -6.00 -12.48 10.65
CA ILE A 74 -5.31 -13.73 10.33
C ILE A 74 -3.80 -13.60 10.53
N LEU A 75 -3.19 -12.51 10.05
CA LEU A 75 -1.74 -12.29 10.21
C LEU A 75 -1.32 -12.18 11.68
N MET A 76 -2.08 -11.44 12.49
CA MET A 76 -1.80 -11.28 13.92
C MET A 76 -1.93 -12.60 14.68
N ASP A 77 -2.94 -13.41 14.35
CA ASP A 77 -3.15 -14.72 14.98
C ASP A 77 -2.09 -15.74 14.54
N LEU A 78 -1.67 -15.69 13.28
CA LEU A 78 -0.54 -16.50 12.81
C LEU A 78 0.77 -16.13 13.51
N ALA A 79 1.03 -14.84 13.73
CA ALA A 79 2.21 -14.41 14.48
C ALA A 79 2.17 -14.94 15.93
N ASN A 80 1.02 -14.87 16.60
CA ASN A 80 0.83 -15.46 17.92
C ASN A 80 1.08 -16.97 17.92
N LYS A 81 0.52 -17.68 16.94
CA LYS A 81 0.63 -19.14 16.82
C LYS A 81 2.07 -19.60 16.56
N THR A 82 2.84 -18.83 15.80
CA THR A 82 4.21 -19.20 15.40
C THR A 82 5.29 -18.60 16.30
N GLY A 83 4.93 -17.70 17.23
CA GLY A 83 5.89 -16.92 18.00
C GLY A 83 6.67 -15.90 17.15
N GLY A 84 6.09 -15.51 16.02
CA GLY A 84 6.65 -14.55 15.08
C GLY A 84 6.18 -13.12 15.30
N LEU A 85 6.50 -12.26 14.35
CA LEU A 85 5.97 -10.90 14.28
C LEU A 85 5.46 -10.57 12.86
N VAL A 86 4.46 -9.73 12.78
CA VAL A 86 3.94 -9.24 11.50
C VAL A 86 4.81 -8.08 11.01
N VAL A 87 5.40 -8.26 9.82
CA VAL A 87 6.12 -7.21 9.11
C VAL A 87 5.17 -6.49 8.19
N GLY A 88 5.00 -5.18 8.39
CA GLY A 88 4.10 -4.35 7.60
C GLY A 88 4.71 -3.92 6.27
N THR A 89 3.85 -3.75 5.29
CA THR A 89 4.19 -3.38 3.92
C THR A 89 3.79 -1.95 3.54
N GLY A 90 3.00 -1.26 4.40
CA GLY A 90 2.58 0.12 4.16
C GLY A 90 3.76 1.07 4.02
N ASP A 91 3.68 1.98 3.07
CA ASP A 91 4.74 2.95 2.78
C ASP A 91 4.39 4.37 3.26
N LEU A 92 5.38 5.27 3.16
CA LEU A 92 5.27 6.64 3.64
C LEU A 92 4.16 7.43 2.92
N SER A 93 3.95 7.19 1.63
CA SER A 93 2.95 7.90 0.82
C SER A 93 1.52 7.49 1.21
N GLU A 94 1.30 6.20 1.43
CA GLU A 94 0.03 5.67 1.93
C GLU A 94 -0.28 6.20 3.32
N ILE A 95 0.71 6.24 4.20
CA ILE A 95 0.60 6.79 5.55
C ILE A 95 0.24 8.28 5.52
N ALA A 96 0.90 9.07 4.66
CA ALA A 96 0.64 10.49 4.52
C ALA A 96 -0.77 10.78 4.03
N LEU A 97 -1.22 10.06 3.01
CA LEU A 97 -2.54 10.21 2.40
C LEU A 97 -3.66 9.51 3.17
N GLY A 98 -3.32 8.66 4.15
CA GLY A 98 -4.26 7.78 4.83
C GLY A 98 -4.96 6.83 3.86
N TRP A 99 -4.24 6.35 2.84
CA TRP A 99 -4.75 5.42 1.84
C TRP A 99 -4.60 3.99 2.34
N SER A 100 -5.37 3.66 3.33
CA SER A 100 -5.42 2.36 3.99
C SER A 100 -6.71 2.23 4.79
N THR A 101 -7.09 1.01 5.13
CA THR A 101 -8.18 0.75 6.07
C THR A 101 -7.69 0.94 7.50
N TYR A 102 -8.38 1.79 8.28
CA TYR A 102 -8.08 1.96 9.70
C TYR A 102 -8.19 0.63 10.46
N ASN A 103 -7.15 0.28 11.23
CA ASN A 103 -7.01 -1.03 11.88
C ASN A 103 -7.14 -2.22 10.91
N GLY A 104 -6.66 -2.05 9.69
CA GLY A 104 -6.60 -3.08 8.65
C GLY A 104 -5.19 -3.20 8.08
N ASP A 105 -5.06 -3.01 6.79
CA ASP A 105 -3.84 -3.26 6.00
C ASP A 105 -2.59 -2.48 6.43
N HIS A 106 -2.73 -1.35 7.13
CA HIS A 106 -1.58 -0.62 7.69
C HIS A 106 -1.12 -1.14 9.06
N MET A 107 -1.85 -2.09 9.65
CA MET A 107 -1.49 -2.64 10.96
C MET A 107 -0.40 -3.71 10.84
N SER A 108 0.63 -3.57 11.67
CA SER A 108 1.70 -4.54 11.79
C SER A 108 2.40 -4.37 13.13
N MET A 109 3.34 -5.26 13.44
CA MET A 109 4.18 -5.12 14.63
C MET A 109 5.45 -4.32 14.33
N TYR A 110 5.90 -4.30 13.07
CA TYR A 110 7.03 -3.51 12.60
C TYR A 110 6.85 -3.16 11.11
N ALA A 111 6.98 -1.90 10.73
CA ALA A 111 6.76 -1.43 9.36
C ALA A 111 8.09 -1.03 8.70
N VAL A 112 8.63 -1.90 7.86
CA VAL A 112 9.94 -1.69 7.22
C VAL A 112 9.94 -0.54 6.20
N ASN A 113 8.80 -0.24 5.57
CA ASN A 113 8.67 0.77 4.51
C ASN A 113 8.04 2.09 4.99
N CYS A 114 7.77 2.26 6.30
CA CYS A 114 7.00 3.41 6.81
C CYS A 114 7.65 4.78 6.53
N SER A 115 8.92 4.83 6.22
CA SER A 115 9.64 6.08 5.85
C SER A 115 10.13 6.09 4.40
N ILE A 116 9.67 5.16 3.56
CA ILE A 116 10.06 5.05 2.16
C ILE A 116 8.85 5.46 1.30
N PRO A 117 8.93 6.52 0.48
CA PRO A 117 7.84 6.92 -0.40
C PRO A 117 7.61 5.91 -1.53
N LYS A 118 6.40 5.83 -2.04
CA LYS A 118 5.97 4.91 -3.11
C LYS A 118 6.88 4.98 -4.34
N THR A 119 7.26 6.18 -4.74
CA THR A 119 8.14 6.39 -5.88
C THR A 119 9.52 5.78 -5.66
N LEU A 120 10.09 5.89 -4.46
CA LEU A 120 11.37 5.27 -4.14
C LEU A 120 11.26 3.74 -4.06
N ILE A 121 10.13 3.19 -3.62
CA ILE A 121 9.91 1.73 -3.64
C ILE A 121 9.98 1.20 -5.07
N ARG A 122 9.37 1.91 -6.04
CA ARG A 122 9.46 1.54 -7.46
C ARG A 122 10.93 1.47 -7.94
N CYS A 123 11.72 2.49 -7.64
CA CYS A 123 13.15 2.49 -7.97
C CYS A 123 13.94 1.36 -7.28
N LEU A 124 13.62 1.05 -6.02
CA LEU A 124 14.26 -0.05 -5.30
C LEU A 124 13.93 -1.42 -5.93
N ILE A 125 12.69 -1.63 -6.37
CA ILE A 125 12.28 -2.84 -7.06
C ILE A 125 13.02 -2.98 -8.40
N GLU A 126 13.14 -1.89 -9.17
CA GLU A 126 13.91 -1.87 -10.41
C GLU A 126 15.36 -2.25 -10.19
N HIS A 127 16.02 -1.64 -9.20
CA HIS A 127 17.39 -1.95 -8.83
C HIS A 127 17.57 -3.43 -8.40
N ILE A 128 16.65 -3.95 -7.60
CA ILE A 128 16.68 -5.38 -7.19
C ILE A 128 16.47 -6.28 -8.40
N ALA A 129 15.60 -5.91 -9.34
CA ALA A 129 15.37 -6.68 -10.55
C ALA A 129 16.64 -6.77 -11.42
N GLU A 130 17.40 -5.67 -11.55
CA GLU A 130 18.68 -5.65 -12.29
C GLU A 130 19.74 -6.62 -11.72
N GLU A 131 19.72 -6.85 -10.41
CA GLU A 131 20.66 -7.75 -9.72
C GLU A 131 20.12 -9.19 -9.55
N SER A 132 18.88 -9.45 -10.00
CA SER A 132 18.19 -10.73 -9.81
C SER A 132 18.37 -11.70 -10.99
N SER A 133 17.96 -12.96 -10.78
CA SER A 133 17.85 -13.92 -11.89
C SER A 133 16.81 -13.43 -12.91
N PRO A 134 16.93 -13.81 -14.20
CA PRO A 134 15.99 -13.35 -15.24
C PRO A 134 14.51 -13.61 -14.90
N GLU A 135 14.20 -14.75 -14.26
CA GLU A 135 12.83 -15.09 -13.86
C GLU A 135 12.32 -14.17 -12.73
N LEU A 136 13.14 -13.92 -11.72
CA LEU A 136 12.77 -13.01 -10.62
C LEU A 136 12.68 -11.57 -11.12
N ALA A 137 13.59 -11.14 -11.98
CA ALA A 137 13.57 -9.81 -12.59
C ALA A 137 12.28 -9.58 -13.38
N ALA A 138 11.85 -10.55 -14.20
CA ALA A 138 10.60 -10.47 -14.94
C ALA A 138 9.38 -10.36 -14.00
N THR A 139 9.35 -11.16 -12.94
CA THR A 139 8.26 -11.11 -11.93
C THR A 139 8.23 -9.76 -11.21
N LEU A 140 9.38 -9.25 -10.74
CA LEU A 140 9.47 -7.95 -10.07
C LEU A 140 9.07 -6.80 -11.00
N THR A 141 9.48 -6.86 -12.27
CA THR A 141 9.10 -5.86 -13.27
C THR A 141 7.59 -5.89 -13.53
N ASP A 142 6.98 -7.08 -13.61
CA ASP A 142 5.53 -7.21 -13.79
C ASP A 142 4.76 -6.65 -12.59
N ILE A 143 5.21 -6.92 -11.37
CA ILE A 143 4.65 -6.34 -10.15
C ILE A 143 4.76 -4.81 -10.17
N ASN A 144 5.94 -4.26 -10.50
CA ASN A 144 6.19 -2.83 -10.52
C ASN A 144 5.35 -2.08 -11.56
N ASN A 145 5.04 -2.74 -12.67
CA ASN A 145 4.19 -2.22 -13.75
C ASN A 145 2.68 -2.46 -13.53
N THR A 146 2.31 -3.20 -12.48
CA THR A 146 0.90 -3.39 -12.15
C THR A 146 0.33 -2.11 -11.54
N PRO A 147 -0.80 -1.58 -12.02
CA PRO A 147 -1.42 -0.40 -11.45
C PRO A 147 -1.72 -0.59 -9.96
N VAL A 148 -1.38 0.41 -9.15
CA VAL A 148 -1.68 0.37 -7.71
C VAL A 148 -3.19 0.35 -7.50
N SER A 149 -3.68 -0.68 -6.84
CA SER A 149 -5.09 -0.87 -6.51
C SER A 149 -5.21 -1.49 -5.10
N PRO A 150 -6.26 -1.17 -4.34
CA PRO A 150 -6.52 -1.84 -3.07
C PRO A 150 -6.93 -3.31 -3.24
N GLU A 151 -7.28 -3.78 -4.45
CA GLU A 151 -7.71 -5.15 -4.77
C GLU A 151 -8.81 -5.69 -3.86
N LEU A 152 -9.73 -4.83 -3.47
CA LEU A 152 -10.84 -5.14 -2.56
C LEU A 152 -12.19 -5.21 -3.31
N LEU A 153 -12.27 -4.56 -4.46
CA LEU A 153 -13.43 -4.64 -5.35
C LEU A 153 -13.19 -5.72 -6.42
N PRO A 154 -14.21 -6.51 -6.77
CA PRO A 154 -14.08 -7.47 -7.85
C PRO A 154 -13.61 -6.78 -9.13
N PRO A 155 -12.76 -7.43 -9.95
CA PRO A 155 -12.43 -6.92 -11.26
C PRO A 155 -13.68 -6.86 -12.15
N SER A 156 -13.64 -6.05 -13.20
CA SER A 156 -14.65 -6.05 -14.26
C SER A 156 -14.71 -7.39 -15.00
N ASP A 157 -15.77 -7.62 -15.76
CA ASP A 157 -15.99 -8.90 -16.48
C ASP A 157 -14.85 -9.28 -17.44
N ASP A 158 -14.04 -8.32 -17.87
CA ASP A 158 -12.84 -8.53 -18.69
C ASP A 158 -11.56 -8.75 -17.87
N GLY A 159 -11.66 -8.83 -16.54
CA GLY A 159 -10.52 -9.02 -15.63
C GLY A 159 -9.70 -7.76 -15.35
N THR A 160 -10.16 -6.58 -15.82
CA THR A 160 -9.44 -5.33 -15.54
C THR A 160 -9.73 -4.81 -14.13
N ILE A 161 -8.73 -4.14 -13.54
CA ILE A 161 -8.84 -3.51 -12.22
C ILE A 161 -9.74 -2.26 -12.37
N GLU A 162 -10.93 -2.29 -11.75
CA GLU A 162 -11.88 -1.17 -11.81
C GLU A 162 -11.39 0.07 -11.04
N GLN A 163 -10.77 -0.13 -9.88
CA GLN A 163 -10.35 0.96 -9.01
C GLN A 163 -8.83 1.12 -9.01
N LYS A 164 -8.33 2.09 -9.76
CA LYS A 164 -6.92 2.50 -9.68
C LYS A 164 -6.77 3.61 -8.65
N THR A 165 -5.83 3.44 -7.75
CA THR A 165 -5.54 4.43 -6.70
C THR A 165 -5.23 5.80 -7.26
N GLU A 166 -4.42 5.87 -8.32
CA GLU A 166 -4.00 7.14 -8.94
C GLU A 166 -5.12 7.86 -9.69
N ASP A 167 -6.19 7.17 -10.11
CA ASP A 167 -7.38 7.83 -10.68
C ASP A 167 -8.14 8.64 -9.62
N VAL A 168 -8.09 8.20 -8.37
CA VAL A 168 -8.74 8.87 -7.23
C VAL A 168 -7.85 9.94 -6.60
N LEU A 169 -6.58 9.62 -6.39
CA LEU A 169 -5.63 10.47 -5.68
C LEU A 169 -4.87 11.43 -6.62
N GLY A 170 -4.55 10.99 -7.80
CA GLY A 170 -3.50 11.53 -8.67
C GLY A 170 -2.19 10.76 -8.51
N PRO A 171 -1.19 11.03 -9.37
CA PRO A 171 0.10 10.34 -9.39
C PRO A 171 0.86 10.46 -8.07
N TYR A 172 1.48 9.37 -7.63
CA TYR A 172 2.33 9.38 -6.43
C TYR A 172 3.56 10.28 -6.59
N ASP A 173 4.05 10.50 -7.81
CA ASP A 173 5.14 11.44 -8.08
C ASP A 173 4.84 12.84 -7.55
N LEU A 174 3.62 13.34 -7.77
CA LEU A 174 3.17 14.61 -7.23
C LEU A 174 3.02 14.56 -5.70
N HIS A 175 2.43 13.50 -5.16
CA HIS A 175 2.19 13.39 -3.72
C HIS A 175 3.48 13.28 -2.92
N ASP A 176 4.46 12.51 -3.39
CA ASP A 176 5.75 12.36 -2.74
C ASP A 176 6.57 13.66 -2.81
N PHE A 177 6.48 14.39 -3.93
CA PHE A 177 7.05 15.73 -4.05
C PHE A 177 6.42 16.70 -3.03
N PHE A 178 5.08 16.73 -2.94
CA PHE A 178 4.40 17.59 -1.97
C PHE A 178 4.78 17.24 -0.54
N LEU A 179 4.76 15.95 -0.21
CA LEU A 179 5.11 15.44 1.12
C LEU A 179 6.52 15.85 1.51
N PHE A 180 7.49 15.68 0.61
CA PHE A 180 8.87 16.06 0.86
C PHE A 180 9.01 17.54 1.20
N HIS A 181 8.46 18.42 0.38
CA HIS A 181 8.54 19.86 0.60
C HIS A 181 7.76 20.32 1.84
N PHE A 182 6.62 19.68 2.08
CA PHE A 182 5.78 20.00 3.24
C PHE A 182 6.48 19.61 4.56
N ILE A 183 6.99 18.39 4.67
CA ILE A 183 7.62 17.90 5.92
C ILE A 183 9.06 18.43 6.08
N LYS A 184 9.88 18.36 5.01
CA LYS A 184 11.29 18.71 5.11
C LYS A 184 11.54 20.20 5.36
N TYR A 185 10.73 21.03 4.70
CA TYR A 185 10.96 22.49 4.69
C TYR A 185 9.85 23.29 5.36
N GLY A 186 8.78 22.66 5.80
CA GLY A 186 7.59 23.37 6.30
C GLY A 186 7.00 24.32 5.25
N ALA A 187 7.13 23.97 3.96
CA ALA A 187 6.71 24.86 2.88
C ALA A 187 5.20 25.00 2.85
N GLU A 188 4.74 26.24 2.70
CA GLU A 188 3.32 26.56 2.54
C GLU A 188 2.79 26.06 1.18
N PRO A 189 1.47 25.78 1.06
CA PRO A 189 0.88 25.23 -0.15
C PRO A 189 1.19 26.01 -1.43
N ASP A 190 1.18 27.33 -1.40
CA ASP A 190 1.46 28.17 -2.57
C ASP A 190 2.91 28.01 -3.04
N LYS A 191 3.85 27.88 -2.10
CA LYS A 191 5.25 27.61 -2.42
C LYS A 191 5.42 26.19 -3.02
N ILE A 192 4.74 25.20 -2.44
CA ILE A 192 4.78 23.80 -2.95
C ILE A 192 4.22 23.78 -4.37
N LEU A 193 3.09 24.45 -4.61
CA LEU A 193 2.49 24.54 -5.93
C LEU A 193 3.45 25.15 -6.96
N HIS A 194 4.05 26.29 -6.64
CA HIS A 194 5.02 26.94 -7.54
C HIS A 194 6.21 26.05 -7.88
N LEU A 195 6.77 25.35 -6.87
CA LEU A 195 7.88 24.43 -7.08
C LEU A 195 7.47 23.24 -7.94
N ALA A 196 6.27 22.68 -7.73
CA ALA A 196 5.76 21.55 -8.50
C ALA A 196 5.45 21.94 -9.96
N GLU A 197 4.84 23.10 -10.21
CA GLU A 197 4.60 23.62 -11.56
C GLU A 197 5.92 23.78 -12.35
N HIS A 198 7.01 24.10 -11.63
CA HIS A 198 8.32 24.19 -12.25
C HIS A 198 8.96 22.81 -12.48
N ALA A 199 8.91 21.92 -11.50
CA ALA A 199 9.54 20.60 -11.54
C ALA A 199 8.88 19.68 -12.57
N PHE A 200 7.56 19.72 -12.68
CA PHE A 200 6.77 18.87 -13.57
C PHE A 200 6.29 19.60 -14.83
N ARG A 201 7.03 20.63 -15.24
CA ARG A 201 6.71 21.40 -16.45
C ARG A 201 6.75 20.51 -17.69
N GLY A 202 5.61 20.47 -18.43
CA GLY A 202 5.47 19.64 -19.63
C GLY A 202 5.00 18.22 -19.38
N GLU A 203 4.98 17.79 -18.14
CA GLU A 203 4.47 16.47 -17.72
C GLU A 203 3.01 16.56 -17.24
N PHE A 204 2.72 17.51 -16.36
CA PHE A 204 1.37 17.76 -15.86
C PHE A 204 0.93 19.22 -16.12
N GLN A 205 -0.38 19.40 -16.33
CA GLN A 205 -0.97 20.73 -16.46
C GLN A 205 -1.05 21.43 -15.08
N PRO A 206 -0.85 22.75 -14.98
CA PRO A 206 -0.87 23.48 -13.70
C PRO A 206 -2.14 23.26 -12.89
N ASP A 207 -3.31 23.26 -13.53
CA ASP A 207 -4.60 23.04 -12.86
C ASP A 207 -4.72 21.62 -12.29
N PHE A 208 -4.10 20.65 -12.95
CA PHE A 208 -4.03 19.28 -12.44
C PHE A 208 -3.15 19.19 -11.20
N ILE A 209 -1.95 19.80 -11.23
CA ILE A 209 -1.05 19.87 -10.07
C ILE A 209 -1.75 20.53 -8.88
N ARG A 210 -2.42 21.66 -9.11
CA ARG A 210 -3.20 22.36 -8.09
C ARG A 210 -4.30 21.50 -7.48
N ARG A 211 -5.02 20.74 -8.30
CA ARG A 211 -6.05 19.80 -7.84
C ARG A 211 -5.44 18.70 -6.96
N CYS A 212 -4.34 18.08 -7.41
CA CYS A 212 -3.63 17.05 -6.65
C CYS A 212 -3.08 17.56 -5.32
N LEU A 213 -2.53 18.78 -5.28
CA LEU A 213 -2.10 19.42 -4.03
C LEU A 213 -3.28 19.63 -3.08
N GLY A 214 -4.42 20.07 -3.58
CA GLY A 214 -5.65 20.19 -2.79
C GLY A 214 -6.12 18.86 -2.20
N ILE A 215 -6.00 17.75 -2.96
CA ILE A 215 -6.28 16.39 -2.48
C ILE A 215 -5.27 16.01 -1.39
N PHE A 216 -3.97 16.23 -1.62
CA PHE A 216 -2.89 15.94 -0.67
C PHE A 216 -3.16 16.63 0.69
N ILE A 217 -3.28 17.95 0.72
CA ILE A 217 -3.48 18.72 1.95
C ILE A 217 -4.74 18.25 2.68
N ARG A 218 -5.86 18.09 1.95
CA ARG A 218 -7.13 17.64 2.55
C ARG A 218 -7.00 16.26 3.18
N ARG A 219 -6.38 15.33 2.50
CA ARG A 219 -6.20 13.96 3.00
C ARG A 219 -5.21 13.90 4.14
N PHE A 220 -4.08 14.59 4.04
CA PHE A 220 -3.05 14.61 5.07
C PHE A 220 -3.64 14.96 6.44
N PHE A 221 -4.50 15.97 6.51
CA PHE A 221 -5.14 16.37 7.77
C PHE A 221 -6.39 15.56 8.10
N ARG A 222 -7.28 15.30 7.16
CA ARG A 222 -8.53 14.58 7.45
C ARG A 222 -8.30 13.11 7.84
N GLN A 223 -7.25 12.48 7.31
CA GLN A 223 -6.90 11.10 7.59
C GLN A 223 -5.83 10.95 8.69
N GLN A 224 -5.50 12.02 9.37
CA GLN A 224 -4.48 12.03 10.42
C GLN A 224 -4.74 11.00 11.52
N PHE A 225 -6.00 10.75 11.88
CA PHE A 225 -6.35 9.77 12.90
C PHE A 225 -5.83 8.36 12.59
N LYS A 226 -5.66 8.01 11.33
CA LYS A 226 -5.10 6.72 10.92
C LYS A 226 -3.63 6.56 11.34
N ARG A 227 -2.91 7.66 11.46
CA ARG A 227 -1.51 7.63 11.91
C ARG A 227 -1.34 7.37 13.40
N SER A 228 -2.40 7.50 14.21
CA SER A 228 -2.33 7.26 15.66
C SER A 228 -1.95 5.82 16.02
N CYS A 229 -2.22 4.87 15.14
CA CYS A 229 -1.91 3.45 15.33
C CYS A 229 -0.83 2.92 14.38
N MET A 230 0.01 3.81 13.83
CA MET A 230 1.16 3.40 13.03
C MET A 230 2.11 2.51 13.83
N PRO A 231 2.57 1.39 13.25
CA PRO A 231 3.63 0.60 13.84
C PRO A 231 4.98 1.33 13.80
N ASP A 232 5.90 0.93 14.63
CA ASP A 232 7.28 1.38 14.57
C ASP A 232 7.97 0.88 13.31
N GLY A 233 8.95 1.63 12.84
CA GLY A 233 9.78 1.27 11.69
C GLY A 233 11.02 2.15 11.57
N PRO A 234 11.93 1.85 10.65
CA PRO A 234 13.17 2.59 10.49
C PRO A 234 12.93 3.93 9.81
N LYS A 235 13.67 4.94 10.20
CA LYS A 235 13.82 6.17 9.41
C LYS A 235 14.95 5.98 8.41
N VAL A 236 14.59 5.74 7.15
CA VAL A 236 15.56 5.51 6.07
C VAL A 236 15.91 6.81 5.36
N GLY A 237 14.91 7.61 5.02
CA GLY A 237 15.07 8.88 4.32
C GLY A 237 15.23 10.08 5.25
N THR A 238 15.19 11.28 4.65
CA THR A 238 15.30 12.55 5.38
C THR A 238 14.01 13.01 6.02
N ILE A 239 12.89 12.43 5.63
CA ILE A 239 11.56 12.67 6.20
C ILE A 239 10.95 11.34 6.68
N SER A 240 10.11 11.43 7.68
CA SER A 240 9.25 10.34 8.13
C SER A 240 7.99 10.92 8.76
N LEU A 241 7.02 10.06 9.05
CA LEU A 241 5.82 10.41 9.81
C LEU A 241 5.71 9.45 10.98
N SER A 242 5.55 9.98 12.17
CA SER A 242 5.40 9.19 13.39
C SER A 242 4.23 9.71 14.22
N PRO A 243 3.44 8.84 14.87
CA PRO A 243 2.44 9.28 15.84
C PRO A 243 3.07 9.83 17.13
N ARG A 244 4.37 9.57 17.32
CA ARG A 244 5.12 9.98 18.52
C ARG A 244 5.90 11.28 18.32
N GLY A 245 5.80 11.88 17.14
CA GLY A 245 6.60 13.04 16.72
C GLY A 245 8.00 12.64 16.21
N ASP A 246 8.54 13.46 15.34
CA ASP A 246 9.90 13.35 14.78
C ASP A 246 10.75 14.54 15.17
#